data_2b6d28d61cadd941d6aae0840ffeb250
#
_entry.id   2b6d28d61cadd941d6aae0840ffeb250
#
_cell.length_a   1.000
_cell.length_b   1.000
_cell.length_c   1.000
_cell.angle_alpha   90.00
_cell.angle_beta   90.00
_cell.angle_gamma   90.00
#
_symmetry.space_group_name_H-M   'P 1'
#
loop_
_entity.id
_entity.type
_entity.pdbx_description
1 polymer ?
#
loop_
_entity_poly.entity_id
_entity_poly.type
_entity_poly.pdbx_seq_one_letter_code
_entity_poly.pdbx_strand_id
1 'polypeptide(L)'
;NINRASLLLLSSLISLLFNSCNVNKAKIDDGLKKYFDAKNVDGCFTMLNNADGAITVYNMALDTTRLTPASTFKIVNSLIALQTGVATDENMVIKWDGITRPVKDWNRDMNMKQAFKVSCVPYYQEIARRIGPDTMRRWIDSLSYGNKRMDGPIDSFWLNNQLKISPDEQLGLMKKLYFDQLPFRKSVQQAVRDMMVQENNTAYKLSYKTGWGFDEKGDNVGWVIGWIEENRHVYFFVTLVRTPD
;
A
#
# COMPACT_ATOMS: atom_id res chain seq x y z
N ASN A 1 -38.97 41.67 -17.73
CA ASN A 1 -39.97 41.07 -16.82
C ASN A 1 -39.70 39.57 -16.75
N ILE A 2 -38.88 39.17 -15.80
CA ILE A 2 -38.63 37.74 -15.48
C ILE A 2 -39.85 37.28 -14.68
N ASN A 3 -40.56 36.30 -15.22
CA ASN A 3 -41.81 35.79 -14.68
C ASN A 3 -41.55 35.06 -13.34
N ARG A 4 -42.32 35.35 -12.29
CA ARG A 4 -42.17 34.75 -10.94
C ARG A 4 -42.17 33.21 -10.95
N ALA A 5 -42.81 32.61 -11.94
CA ALA A 5 -42.79 31.14 -12.15
C ALA A 5 -41.43 30.60 -12.57
N SER A 6 -40.63 31.37 -13.33
CA SER A 6 -39.28 30.98 -13.75
C SER A 6 -38.28 31.05 -12.59
N LEU A 7 -38.50 31.93 -11.63
CA LEU A 7 -37.67 32.07 -10.46
C LEU A 7 -37.88 30.88 -9.47
N LEU A 8 -39.11 30.38 -9.34
CA LEU A 8 -39.43 29.23 -8.48
C LEU A 8 -38.92 27.89 -9.07
N LEU A 9 -38.92 27.75 -10.41
CA LEU A 9 -38.31 26.60 -11.06
C LEU A 9 -36.79 26.57 -10.95
N LEU A 10 -36.11 27.72 -10.99
CA LEU A 10 -34.67 27.80 -10.83
C LEU A 10 -34.26 27.52 -9.41
N SER A 11 -35.03 27.93 -8.38
CA SER A 11 -34.75 27.66 -6.98
C SER A 11 -34.94 26.18 -6.59
N SER A 12 -35.88 25.46 -7.25
CA SER A 12 -36.09 24.03 -7.03
C SER A 12 -35.02 23.15 -7.71
N LEU A 13 -34.42 23.61 -8.81
CA LEU A 13 -33.31 22.90 -9.47
C LEU A 13 -31.99 23.04 -8.70
N ILE A 14 -31.77 24.14 -8.02
CA ILE A 14 -30.55 24.36 -7.21
C ILE A 14 -30.57 23.53 -5.91
N SER A 15 -31.75 23.27 -5.34
CA SER A 15 -31.88 22.42 -4.15
C SER A 15 -31.65 20.93 -4.42
N LEU A 16 -31.66 20.46 -5.67
CA LEU A 16 -31.38 19.06 -6.04
C LEU A 16 -29.88 18.77 -6.23
N LEU A 17 -29.02 19.79 -6.24
CA LEU A 17 -27.58 19.61 -6.42
C LEU A 17 -26.79 19.44 -5.12
N PHE A 18 -27.44 19.55 -3.96
CA PHE A 18 -26.77 19.40 -2.65
C PHE A 18 -27.00 18.05 -1.96
N ASN A 19 -27.59 17.09 -2.65
CA ASN A 19 -27.73 15.73 -2.11
C ASN A 19 -26.70 14.81 -2.77
N SER A 20 -25.47 14.81 -2.32
CA SER A 20 -24.60 13.63 -2.27
C SER A 20 -23.14 14.00 -1.99
N CYS A 21 -22.86 14.44 -0.77
CA CYS A 21 -21.61 14.05 -0.17
C CYS A 21 -21.96 13.07 0.96
N ASN A 22 -22.14 11.84 0.63
CA ASN A 22 -21.97 10.78 1.60
C ASN A 22 -20.48 10.80 2.00
N VAL A 23 -20.16 11.59 3.01
CA VAL A 23 -18.90 11.46 3.71
C VAL A 23 -18.92 10.06 4.30
N ASN A 24 -18.17 9.14 3.69
CA ASN A 24 -18.02 7.78 4.20
C ASN A 24 -17.50 7.89 5.64
N LYS A 25 -18.38 7.73 6.61
CA LYS A 25 -17.99 7.72 8.02
C LYS A 25 -17.33 6.37 8.29
N ALA A 26 -16.09 6.40 8.75
CA ALA A 26 -15.45 5.20 9.24
C ALA A 26 -16.23 4.67 10.44
N LYS A 27 -16.60 3.39 10.41
CA LYS A 27 -17.18 2.66 11.54
C LYS A 27 -16.03 2.10 12.37
N ILE A 28 -15.96 2.49 13.64
CA ILE A 28 -15.04 1.87 14.59
C ILE A 28 -15.63 0.55 15.05
N ASP A 29 -14.84 -0.52 15.00
CA ASP A 29 -15.23 -1.87 15.43
C ASP A 29 -14.24 -2.40 16.47
N ASP A 30 -14.52 -2.10 17.73
CA ASP A 30 -13.72 -2.57 18.87
C ASP A 30 -13.86 -4.09 19.11
N GLY A 31 -14.83 -4.75 18.47
CA GLY A 31 -14.98 -6.20 18.52
C GLY A 31 -13.82 -6.96 17.86
N LEU A 32 -13.05 -6.27 16.99
CA LEU A 32 -11.84 -6.83 16.36
C LEU A 32 -10.66 -6.92 17.34
N LYS A 33 -10.68 -6.20 18.47
CA LYS A 33 -9.63 -6.23 19.49
C LYS A 33 -9.25 -7.65 19.92
N LYS A 34 -10.23 -8.52 20.06
CA LYS A 34 -10.03 -9.91 20.48
C LYS A 34 -9.02 -10.70 19.64
N TYR A 35 -8.84 -10.35 18.36
CA TYR A 35 -7.91 -11.04 17.48
C TYR A 35 -6.46 -10.61 17.75
N PHE A 36 -6.26 -9.35 18.16
CA PHE A 36 -4.95 -8.81 18.56
C PHE A 36 -4.59 -9.30 19.96
N ASP A 37 -5.53 -9.24 20.91
CA ASP A 37 -5.35 -9.76 22.28
C ASP A 37 -4.98 -11.24 22.29
N ALA A 38 -5.63 -12.05 21.45
CA ALA A 38 -5.37 -13.49 21.34
C ALA A 38 -3.93 -13.81 20.88
N LYS A 39 -3.23 -12.84 20.29
CA LYS A 39 -1.82 -12.94 19.86
C LYS A 39 -0.88 -12.12 20.72
N ASN A 40 -1.39 -11.45 21.75
CA ASN A 40 -0.65 -10.52 22.62
C ASN A 40 0.14 -9.48 21.81
N VAL A 41 -0.51 -8.87 20.82
CA VAL A 41 0.06 -7.81 19.97
C VAL A 41 -0.80 -6.56 20.05
N ASP A 42 -0.16 -5.38 19.97
CA ASP A 42 -0.85 -4.13 19.65
C ASP A 42 -1.00 -4.03 18.12
N GLY A 43 -2.05 -3.37 17.65
CA GLY A 43 -2.23 -3.26 16.21
C GLY A 43 -3.49 -2.51 15.80
N CYS A 44 -3.68 -2.39 14.50
CA CYS A 44 -4.92 -1.91 13.90
C CYS A 44 -5.30 -2.75 12.67
N PHE A 45 -6.57 -2.67 12.34
CA PHE A 45 -7.13 -3.22 11.12
C PHE A 45 -8.04 -2.19 10.46
N THR A 46 -7.86 -1.97 9.17
CA THR A 46 -8.72 -1.10 8.37
C THR A 46 -9.15 -1.83 7.11
N MET A 47 -10.44 -1.76 6.80
CA MET A 47 -11.03 -2.36 5.62
C MET A 47 -11.99 -1.39 4.93
N LEU A 48 -11.88 -1.28 3.61
CA LEU A 48 -12.81 -0.56 2.75
C LEU A 48 -13.59 -1.57 1.91
N ASN A 49 -14.91 -1.62 2.08
CA ASN A 49 -15.81 -2.28 1.15
C ASN A 49 -16.05 -1.36 -0.06
N ASN A 50 -15.56 -1.72 -1.22
CA ASN A 50 -15.68 -0.87 -2.40
C ASN A 50 -17.09 -0.85 -3.01
N ALA A 51 -18.00 -1.78 -2.65
CA ALA A 51 -19.35 -1.83 -3.18
C ALA A 51 -20.22 -0.66 -2.67
N ASP A 52 -20.05 -0.29 -1.39
CA ASP A 52 -20.82 0.75 -0.71
C ASP A 52 -19.95 1.89 -0.14
N GLY A 53 -18.64 1.75 -0.22
CA GLY A 53 -17.68 2.70 0.32
C GLY A 53 -17.55 2.67 1.84
N ALA A 54 -18.14 1.68 2.53
CA ALA A 54 -18.04 1.57 3.98
C ALA A 54 -16.61 1.27 4.41
N ILE A 55 -16.14 2.00 5.42
CA ILE A 55 -14.83 1.79 6.02
C ILE A 55 -15.04 1.26 7.45
N THR A 56 -14.41 0.14 7.78
CA THR A 56 -14.36 -0.42 9.13
C THR A 56 -12.95 -0.28 9.67
N VAL A 57 -12.81 0.27 10.88
CA VAL A 57 -11.51 0.51 11.51
C VAL A 57 -11.52 -0.05 12.93
N TYR A 58 -10.49 -0.79 13.27
CA TYR A 58 -10.11 -1.06 14.66
C TYR A 58 -8.85 -0.28 14.99
N ASN A 59 -8.84 0.42 16.13
CA ASN A 59 -7.75 1.26 16.63
C ASN A 59 -7.39 2.43 15.67
N MET A 60 -8.33 3.38 15.59
CA MET A 60 -8.18 4.59 14.75
C MET A 60 -6.90 5.39 15.06
N ALA A 61 -6.44 5.41 16.30
CA ALA A 61 -5.24 6.14 16.68
C ALA A 61 -4.01 5.57 15.98
N LEU A 62 -3.90 4.24 15.89
CA LEU A 62 -2.79 3.57 15.18
C LEU A 62 -3.01 3.61 13.67
N ASP A 63 -4.26 3.57 13.18
CA ASP A 63 -4.60 3.66 11.76
C ASP A 63 -4.07 4.95 11.10
N THR A 64 -4.04 6.05 11.85
CA THR A 64 -3.52 7.35 11.38
C THR A 64 -2.07 7.62 11.77
N THR A 65 -1.42 6.70 12.48
CA THR A 65 -0.02 6.83 12.89
C THR A 65 0.91 6.33 11.78
N ARG A 66 1.86 7.18 11.37
CA ARG A 66 2.86 6.82 10.36
C ARG A 66 4.01 6.03 10.97
N LEU A 67 4.27 4.84 10.40
CA LEU A 67 5.37 3.95 10.75
C LEU A 67 6.19 3.57 9.52
N THR A 68 7.36 2.95 9.75
CA THR A 68 8.20 2.47 8.64
C THR A 68 7.42 1.50 7.74
N PRO A 69 7.41 1.70 6.40
CA PRO A 69 6.70 0.80 5.49
C PRO A 69 7.37 -0.56 5.35
N ALA A 70 8.66 -0.64 5.65
CA ALA A 70 9.44 -1.85 5.45
C ALA A 70 9.22 -2.46 4.06
N SER A 71 8.99 -3.76 3.96
CA SER A 71 8.84 -4.45 2.66
C SER A 71 7.54 -4.12 1.90
N THR A 72 6.58 -3.38 2.47
CA THR A 72 5.43 -2.90 1.69
C THR A 72 5.86 -1.85 0.64
N PHE A 73 6.96 -1.12 0.88
CA PHE A 73 7.54 -0.18 -0.08
C PHE A 73 7.99 -0.84 -1.39
N LYS A 74 8.21 -2.16 -1.41
CA LYS A 74 8.53 -2.90 -2.63
C LYS A 74 7.48 -2.76 -3.73
N ILE A 75 6.22 -2.49 -3.39
CA ILE A 75 5.16 -2.15 -4.34
C ILE A 75 5.56 -0.90 -5.12
N VAL A 76 5.84 0.18 -4.41
CA VAL A 76 6.22 1.49 -5.03
C VAL A 76 7.56 1.39 -5.74
N ASN A 77 8.53 0.71 -5.16
CA ASN A 77 9.85 0.49 -5.77
C ASN A 77 9.73 -0.26 -7.10
N SER A 78 8.86 -1.30 -7.18
CA SER A 78 8.59 -2.03 -8.43
C SER A 78 7.90 -1.13 -9.47
N LEU A 79 6.89 -0.35 -9.05
CA LEU A 79 6.20 0.59 -9.93
C LEU A 79 7.18 1.58 -10.56
N ILE A 80 8.08 2.16 -9.76
CA ILE A 80 9.08 3.13 -10.23
C ILE A 80 10.07 2.45 -11.18
N ALA A 81 10.60 1.27 -10.82
CA ALA A 81 11.58 0.56 -11.63
C ALA A 81 11.03 0.20 -13.02
N LEU A 82 9.81 -0.33 -13.08
CA LEU A 82 9.15 -0.67 -14.35
C LEU A 82 8.74 0.56 -15.16
N GLN A 83 8.30 1.63 -14.50
CA GLN A 83 7.91 2.88 -15.15
C GLN A 83 9.09 3.58 -15.81
N THR A 84 10.25 3.57 -15.16
CA THR A 84 11.46 4.27 -15.60
C THR A 84 12.33 3.42 -16.54
N GLY A 85 12.00 2.14 -16.72
CA GLY A 85 12.79 1.20 -17.52
C GLY A 85 14.07 0.72 -16.83
N VAL A 86 14.26 1.02 -15.55
CA VAL A 86 15.34 0.44 -14.72
C VAL A 86 15.19 -1.07 -14.62
N ALA A 87 13.94 -1.54 -14.52
CA ALA A 87 13.59 -2.92 -14.80
C ALA A 87 12.85 -2.98 -16.15
N THR A 88 13.32 -3.79 -17.08
CA THR A 88 12.69 -3.97 -18.40
C THR A 88 11.29 -4.56 -18.28
N ASP A 89 11.16 -5.54 -17.40
CA ASP A 89 9.92 -6.20 -17.00
C ASP A 89 10.10 -6.90 -15.63
N GLU A 90 9.07 -7.56 -15.17
CA GLU A 90 9.08 -8.28 -13.89
C GLU A 90 9.91 -9.59 -13.93
N ASN A 91 10.43 -9.99 -15.09
CA ASN A 91 11.30 -11.16 -15.25
C ASN A 91 12.78 -10.77 -15.28
N MET A 92 13.11 -9.47 -15.24
CA MET A 92 14.52 -9.02 -15.22
C MET A 92 15.26 -9.62 -14.03
N VAL A 93 16.33 -10.36 -14.35
CA VAL A 93 17.16 -11.03 -13.34
C VAL A 93 18.24 -10.08 -12.82
N ILE A 94 18.38 -10.00 -11.50
CA ILE A 94 19.56 -9.47 -10.83
C ILE A 94 20.33 -10.66 -10.25
N LYS A 95 21.62 -10.69 -10.55
CA LYS A 95 22.51 -11.74 -10.03
C LYS A 95 22.75 -11.54 -8.54
N TRP A 96 22.84 -12.64 -7.82
CA TRP A 96 23.25 -12.66 -6.45
C TRP A 96 24.68 -12.11 -6.31
N ASP A 97 24.89 -11.31 -5.28
CA ASP A 97 26.18 -10.67 -5.00
C ASP A 97 27.21 -11.58 -4.32
N GLY A 98 26.87 -12.87 -4.13
CA GLY A 98 27.74 -13.85 -3.47
C GLY A 98 27.74 -13.77 -1.93
N ILE A 99 27.04 -12.80 -1.35
CA ILE A 99 27.00 -12.63 0.11
C ILE A 99 25.90 -13.53 0.70
N THR A 100 26.29 -14.49 1.53
CA THR A 100 25.34 -15.37 2.23
C THR A 100 24.62 -14.62 3.34
N ARG A 101 23.29 -14.62 3.29
CA ARG A 101 22.41 -14.00 4.29
C ARG A 101 21.61 -15.05 5.04
N PRO A 102 21.11 -14.74 6.27
CA PRO A 102 20.31 -15.67 7.07
C PRO A 102 19.06 -16.19 6.37
N VAL A 103 18.42 -15.34 5.54
CA VAL A 103 17.26 -15.76 4.71
C VAL A 103 17.77 -16.50 3.49
N LYS A 104 17.72 -17.83 3.54
CA LYS A 104 18.30 -18.72 2.51
C LYS A 104 17.77 -18.42 1.09
N ASP A 105 16.49 -18.08 0.97
CA ASP A 105 15.85 -17.77 -0.32
C ASP A 105 16.44 -16.55 -1.02
N TRP A 106 17.18 -15.68 -0.32
CA TRP A 106 17.80 -14.49 -0.90
C TRP A 106 19.18 -14.77 -1.54
N ASN A 107 19.76 -15.95 -1.29
CA ASN A 107 21.13 -16.31 -1.68
C ASN A 107 21.16 -16.97 -3.07
N ARG A 108 20.57 -16.34 -4.07
CA ARG A 108 20.54 -16.82 -5.44
C ARG A 108 20.16 -15.72 -6.43
N ASP A 109 20.45 -15.94 -7.70
CA ASP A 109 19.92 -15.11 -8.78
C ASP A 109 18.39 -15.16 -8.77
N MET A 110 17.74 -14.02 -8.96
CA MET A 110 16.28 -13.99 -9.05
C MET A 110 15.77 -12.84 -9.90
N ASN A 111 14.59 -13.03 -10.48
CA ASN A 111 13.85 -11.96 -11.14
C ASN A 111 12.98 -11.19 -10.14
N MET A 112 12.35 -10.10 -10.61
CA MET A 112 11.54 -9.22 -9.73
C MET A 112 10.36 -9.97 -9.10
N LYS A 113 9.65 -10.85 -9.85
CA LYS A 113 8.55 -11.67 -9.30
C LYS A 113 9.01 -12.53 -8.13
N GLN A 114 10.13 -13.22 -8.30
CA GLN A 114 10.72 -14.07 -7.25
C GLN A 114 11.14 -13.24 -6.05
N ALA A 115 11.84 -12.13 -6.28
CA ALA A 115 12.29 -11.21 -5.23
C ALA A 115 11.12 -10.58 -4.46
N PHE A 116 10.03 -10.23 -5.17
CA PHE A 116 8.82 -9.70 -4.55
C PHE A 116 8.16 -10.73 -3.64
N LYS A 117 8.02 -11.97 -4.13
CA LYS A 117 7.38 -13.09 -3.40
C LYS A 117 8.13 -13.43 -2.11
N VAL A 118 9.46 -13.55 -2.16
CA VAL A 118 10.29 -13.87 -0.98
C VAL A 118 10.72 -12.61 -0.21
N SER A 119 10.22 -11.45 -0.62
CA SER A 119 10.53 -10.16 0.01
C SER A 119 12.03 -9.84 0.08
N CYS A 120 12.80 -10.20 -0.97
CA CYS A 120 14.26 -10.06 -1.02
C CYS A 120 14.70 -8.60 -0.88
N VAL A 121 15.33 -8.27 0.24
CA VAL A 121 15.83 -6.91 0.51
C VAL A 121 16.99 -6.56 -0.43
N PRO A 122 18.05 -7.39 -0.60
CA PRO A 122 19.17 -7.06 -1.47
C PRO A 122 18.78 -6.77 -2.92
N TYR A 123 17.83 -7.51 -3.50
CA TYR A 123 17.31 -7.23 -4.84
C TYR A 123 16.74 -5.82 -4.94
N TYR A 124 15.90 -5.43 -3.97
CA TYR A 124 15.24 -4.12 -3.98
C TYR A 124 16.16 -2.97 -3.59
N GLN A 125 17.22 -3.24 -2.83
CA GLN A 125 18.31 -2.30 -2.61
C GLN A 125 19.05 -1.98 -3.91
N GLU A 126 19.37 -3.00 -4.71
CA GLU A 126 19.98 -2.81 -6.02
C GLU A 126 19.06 -2.06 -6.99
N ILE A 127 17.76 -2.40 -7.02
CA ILE A 127 16.76 -1.65 -7.80
C ILE A 127 16.75 -0.17 -7.38
N ALA A 128 16.74 0.13 -6.10
CA ALA A 128 16.72 1.51 -5.60
C ALA A 128 18.01 2.28 -6.00
N ARG A 129 19.18 1.64 -5.94
CA ARG A 129 20.44 2.23 -6.41
C ARG A 129 20.39 2.57 -7.90
N ARG A 130 19.83 1.66 -8.73
CA ARG A 130 19.67 1.89 -10.19
C ARG A 130 18.66 2.98 -10.51
N ILE A 131 17.57 3.11 -9.75
CA ILE A 131 16.60 4.22 -9.88
C ILE A 131 17.27 5.56 -9.58
N GLY A 132 18.12 5.61 -8.56
CA GLY A 132 18.81 6.79 -8.10
C GLY A 132 17.94 7.74 -7.26
N PRO A 133 18.59 8.63 -6.47
CA PRO A 133 17.89 9.45 -5.47
C PRO A 133 16.93 10.46 -6.09
N ASP A 134 17.31 11.14 -7.17
CA ASP A 134 16.49 12.21 -7.78
C ASP A 134 15.21 11.63 -8.40
N THR A 135 15.32 10.50 -9.08
CA THR A 135 14.17 9.82 -9.67
C THR A 135 13.24 9.28 -8.59
N MET A 136 13.81 8.62 -7.57
CA MET A 136 13.03 8.12 -6.43
C MET A 136 12.28 9.26 -5.72
N ARG A 137 12.95 10.39 -5.47
CA ARG A 137 12.36 11.59 -4.85
C ARG A 137 11.15 12.09 -5.64
N ARG A 138 11.31 12.30 -6.95
CA ARG A 138 10.19 12.76 -7.81
C ARG A 138 8.97 11.86 -7.72
N TRP A 139 9.15 10.53 -7.68
CA TRP A 139 8.04 9.60 -7.60
C TRP A 139 7.39 9.57 -6.21
N ILE A 140 8.16 9.62 -5.13
CA ILE A 140 7.63 9.71 -3.76
C ILE A 140 6.81 10.99 -3.59
N ASP A 141 7.28 12.12 -4.13
CA ASP A 141 6.55 13.39 -4.10
C ASP A 141 5.28 13.34 -4.93
N SER A 142 5.34 12.79 -6.16
CA SER A 142 4.19 12.62 -7.05
C SER A 142 3.09 11.75 -6.45
N LEU A 143 3.48 10.69 -5.75
CA LEU A 143 2.56 9.80 -5.04
C LEU A 143 2.03 10.40 -3.73
N SER A 144 2.62 11.47 -3.25
CA SER A 144 2.43 11.97 -1.88
C SER A 144 2.58 10.84 -0.84
N TYR A 145 3.60 9.99 -1.00
CA TYR A 145 3.78 8.79 -0.19
C TYR A 145 4.20 9.15 1.24
N GLY A 146 3.30 8.94 2.18
CA GLY A 146 3.54 9.14 3.61
C GLY A 146 4.16 10.49 3.96
N ASN A 147 5.23 10.48 4.75
CA ASN A 147 5.97 11.69 5.15
C ASN A 147 6.98 12.19 4.09
N LYS A 148 7.15 11.49 2.98
CA LYS A 148 8.07 11.79 1.85
C LYS A 148 9.55 11.89 2.23
N ARG A 149 9.97 11.47 3.42
CA ARG A 149 11.36 11.57 3.85
C ARG A 149 12.22 10.45 3.27
N MET A 150 13.39 10.83 2.75
CA MET A 150 14.37 9.93 2.14
C MET A 150 15.77 10.24 2.63
N ASP A 151 15.92 10.53 3.92
CA ASP A 151 17.23 10.86 4.50
C ASP A 151 18.10 9.60 4.62
N GLY A 152 19.39 9.73 4.31
CA GLY A 152 20.35 8.65 4.35
C GLY A 152 20.51 7.89 3.02
N PRO A 153 21.02 6.64 3.05
CA PRO A 153 21.29 5.87 1.84
C PRO A 153 20.02 5.54 1.05
N ILE A 154 20.10 5.68 -0.27
CA ILE A 154 19.00 5.44 -1.21
C ILE A 154 18.43 4.02 -1.12
N ASP A 155 19.19 3.08 -0.64
CA ASP A 155 18.86 1.66 -0.57
C ASP A 155 18.37 1.19 0.81
N SER A 156 18.08 2.13 1.75
CA SER A 156 17.64 1.80 3.11
C SER A 156 16.59 2.74 3.72
N PHE A 157 16.27 3.87 3.10
CA PHE A 157 15.40 4.91 3.70
C PHE A 157 13.99 4.40 4.07
N TRP A 158 13.51 3.30 3.48
CA TRP A 158 12.23 2.65 3.81
C TRP A 158 12.35 1.60 4.91
N LEU A 159 13.57 1.35 5.42
CA LEU A 159 13.89 0.37 6.46
C LEU A 159 14.39 1.02 7.76
N ASN A 160 14.85 2.29 7.70
CA ASN A 160 15.56 2.99 8.77
C ASN A 160 14.71 4.08 9.45
N ASN A 161 13.39 3.98 9.38
CA ASN A 161 12.43 4.93 9.96
C ASN A 161 12.44 6.36 9.38
N GLN A 162 13.12 6.62 8.26
CA GLN A 162 13.04 7.92 7.61
C GLN A 162 11.72 8.06 6.86
N LEU A 163 11.44 7.14 5.94
CA LEU A 163 10.16 7.08 5.26
C LEU A 163 9.13 6.40 6.17
N LYS A 164 7.99 7.06 6.36
CA LYS A 164 6.88 6.55 7.17
C LYS A 164 5.56 6.75 6.45
N ILE A 165 4.64 5.84 6.65
CA ILE A 165 3.29 5.86 6.08
C ILE A 165 2.30 5.27 7.09
N SER A 166 1.06 5.74 7.09
CA SER A 166 0.00 5.23 7.98
C SER A 166 -0.84 4.14 7.29
N PRO A 167 -1.56 3.32 8.05
CA PRO A 167 -2.46 2.31 7.49
C PRO A 167 -3.52 2.88 6.55
N ASP A 168 -4.17 3.99 6.90
CA ASP A 168 -5.16 4.66 6.04
C ASP A 168 -4.55 5.14 4.71
N GLU A 169 -3.32 5.69 4.72
CA GLU A 169 -2.58 6.05 3.50
C GLU A 169 -2.24 4.82 2.65
N GLN A 170 -1.85 3.69 3.27
CA GLN A 170 -1.63 2.42 2.59
C GLN A 170 -2.92 1.87 1.96
N LEU A 171 -4.05 1.97 2.66
CA LEU A 171 -5.36 1.58 2.14
C LEU A 171 -5.71 2.36 0.88
N GLY A 172 -5.52 3.68 0.92
CA GLY A 172 -5.71 4.56 -0.24
C GLY A 172 -4.80 4.21 -1.41
N LEU A 173 -3.54 3.87 -1.14
CA LEU A 173 -2.59 3.41 -2.16
C LEU A 173 -3.05 2.10 -2.82
N MET A 174 -3.51 1.12 -2.04
CA MET A 174 -4.02 -0.16 -2.57
C MET A 174 -5.22 0.03 -3.47
N LYS A 175 -6.18 0.87 -3.06
CA LYS A 175 -7.34 1.21 -3.89
C LYS A 175 -6.93 1.86 -5.21
N LYS A 176 -6.04 2.86 -5.17
CA LYS A 176 -5.55 3.54 -6.38
C LYS A 176 -4.80 2.59 -7.31
N LEU A 177 -3.98 1.70 -6.77
CA LEU A 177 -3.26 0.68 -7.55
C LEU A 177 -4.23 -0.27 -8.25
N TYR A 178 -5.25 -0.73 -7.55
CA TYR A 178 -6.25 -1.66 -8.10
C TYR A 178 -7.00 -1.07 -9.29
N PHE A 179 -7.39 0.21 -9.21
CA PHE A 179 -8.19 0.91 -10.23
C PHE A 179 -7.35 1.68 -11.27
N ASP A 180 -6.06 1.43 -11.40
CA ASP A 180 -5.16 2.13 -12.33
C ASP A 180 -5.14 3.67 -12.15
N GLN A 181 -5.31 4.15 -10.92
CA GLN A 181 -5.40 5.56 -10.57
C GLN A 181 -4.07 6.17 -10.10
N LEU A 182 -3.01 5.37 -10.02
CA LEU A 182 -1.68 5.89 -9.75
C LEU A 182 -1.06 6.50 -11.03
N PRO A 183 -0.12 7.46 -10.93
CA PRO A 183 0.48 8.15 -12.07
C PRO A 183 1.51 7.28 -12.84
N PHE A 184 1.21 5.99 -13.00
CA PHE A 184 2.02 5.02 -13.73
C PHE A 184 1.24 4.47 -14.92
N ARG A 185 1.94 3.98 -15.94
CA ARG A 185 1.30 3.27 -17.04
C ARG A 185 0.45 2.11 -16.52
N LYS A 186 -0.71 1.88 -17.12
CA LYS A 186 -1.61 0.79 -16.70
C LYS A 186 -0.95 -0.59 -16.74
N SER A 187 -0.11 -0.85 -17.76
CA SER A 187 0.66 -2.10 -17.86
C SER A 187 1.62 -2.30 -16.69
N VAL A 188 2.25 -1.21 -16.21
CA VAL A 188 3.13 -1.24 -15.02
C VAL A 188 2.32 -1.56 -13.77
N GLN A 189 1.17 -0.90 -13.59
CA GLN A 189 0.29 -1.17 -12.44
C GLN A 189 -0.23 -2.62 -12.49
N GLN A 190 -0.60 -3.12 -13.67
CA GLN A 190 -1.02 -4.51 -13.84
C GLN A 190 0.09 -5.50 -13.46
N ALA A 191 1.32 -5.30 -13.94
CA ALA A 191 2.44 -6.18 -13.60
C ALA A 191 2.68 -6.26 -12.08
N VAL A 192 2.55 -5.12 -11.36
CA VAL A 192 2.69 -5.11 -9.91
C VAL A 192 1.51 -5.80 -9.21
N ARG A 193 0.26 -5.58 -9.68
CA ARG A 193 -0.90 -6.31 -9.16
C ARG A 193 -0.74 -7.83 -9.31
N ASP A 194 -0.24 -8.27 -10.46
CA ASP A 194 -0.01 -9.70 -10.73
C ASP A 194 1.04 -10.30 -9.78
N MET A 195 2.10 -9.55 -9.44
CA MET A 195 3.08 -9.98 -8.44
C MET A 195 2.51 -10.04 -7.01
N MET A 196 1.43 -9.30 -6.71
CA MET A 196 0.77 -9.32 -5.40
C MET A 196 -0.14 -10.52 -5.18
N VAL A 197 -0.54 -11.23 -6.23
CA VAL A 197 -1.46 -12.39 -6.11
C VAL A 197 -0.82 -13.48 -5.27
N GLN A 198 -1.51 -13.88 -4.21
CA GLN A 198 -1.12 -14.96 -3.30
C GLN A 198 -1.97 -16.20 -3.50
N GLU A 199 -3.29 -16.00 -3.65
CA GLU A 199 -4.26 -17.06 -3.87
C GLU A 199 -5.23 -16.64 -4.97
N ASN A 200 -5.58 -17.59 -5.84
CA ASN A 200 -6.58 -17.40 -6.88
C ASN A 200 -7.31 -18.74 -7.08
N ASN A 201 -8.54 -18.80 -6.61
CA ASN A 201 -9.38 -19.99 -6.67
C ASN A 201 -10.82 -19.61 -7.10
N THR A 202 -11.75 -20.57 -7.09
CA THR A 202 -13.13 -20.35 -7.53
C THR A 202 -13.97 -19.48 -6.59
N ALA A 203 -13.56 -19.32 -5.34
CA ALA A 203 -14.27 -18.54 -4.34
C ALA A 203 -13.78 -17.09 -4.26
N TYR A 204 -12.45 -16.89 -4.30
CA TYR A 204 -11.86 -15.57 -4.17
C TYR A 204 -10.48 -15.48 -4.85
N LYS A 205 -10.04 -14.24 -5.04
CA LYS A 205 -8.65 -13.92 -5.37
C LYS A 205 -8.10 -12.98 -4.31
N LEU A 206 -7.04 -13.43 -3.63
CA LEU A 206 -6.37 -12.68 -2.56
C LEU A 206 -5.02 -12.16 -3.05
N SER A 207 -4.83 -10.85 -2.93
CA SER A 207 -3.60 -10.16 -3.32
C SER A 207 -3.10 -9.31 -2.17
N TYR A 208 -1.86 -9.51 -1.76
CA TYR A 208 -1.28 -8.69 -0.69
C TYR A 208 0.25 -8.65 -0.74
N LYS A 209 0.81 -7.71 0.02
CA LYS A 209 2.23 -7.63 0.37
C LYS A 209 2.40 -7.51 1.88
N THR A 210 3.34 -8.27 2.41
CA THR A 210 3.76 -8.18 3.81
C THR A 210 4.92 -7.19 3.97
N GLY A 211 5.06 -6.63 5.16
CA GLY A 211 6.22 -5.87 5.60
C GLY A 211 6.60 -6.26 7.02
N TRP A 212 7.90 -6.27 7.32
CA TRP A 212 8.41 -6.42 8.67
C TRP A 212 9.64 -5.53 8.85
N GLY A 213 9.70 -4.83 9.95
CA GLY A 213 10.77 -3.92 10.32
C GLY A 213 10.65 -3.52 11.78
N PHE A 214 11.34 -2.45 12.15
CA PHE A 214 11.37 -1.94 13.52
C PHE A 214 10.97 -0.46 13.53
N ASP A 215 10.31 -0.01 14.58
CA ASP A 215 10.07 1.41 14.80
C ASP A 215 11.31 2.08 15.47
N GLU A 216 11.16 3.37 15.81
CA GLU A 216 12.27 4.15 16.42
C GLU A 216 12.63 3.68 17.83
N LYS A 217 11.76 2.92 18.49
CA LYS A 217 12.00 2.35 19.82
C LYS A 217 12.64 0.96 19.76
N GLY A 218 12.72 0.38 18.55
CA GLY A 218 13.13 -0.99 18.32
C GLY A 218 11.99 -1.99 18.36
N ASP A 219 10.75 -1.57 18.60
CA ASP A 219 9.59 -2.45 18.57
C ASP A 219 9.37 -3.01 17.15
N ASN A 220 8.99 -4.27 17.06
CA ASN A 220 8.63 -4.89 15.78
C ASN A 220 7.39 -4.24 15.18
N VAL A 221 7.44 -3.99 13.87
CA VAL A 221 6.33 -3.49 13.06
C VAL A 221 6.05 -4.46 11.93
N GLY A 222 4.86 -5.05 11.93
CA GLY A 222 4.42 -6.00 10.92
C GLY A 222 3.25 -5.47 10.11
N TRP A 223 3.29 -5.64 8.78
CA TRP A 223 2.27 -5.17 7.83
C TRP A 223 1.70 -6.31 7.00
N VAL A 224 0.40 -6.24 6.72
CA VAL A 224 -0.24 -6.91 5.58
C VAL A 224 -1.14 -5.89 4.90
N ILE A 225 -0.88 -5.59 3.62
CA ILE A 225 -1.66 -4.63 2.85
C ILE A 225 -2.09 -5.24 1.52
N GLY A 226 -3.35 -5.04 1.12
CA GLY A 226 -3.83 -5.64 -0.11
C GLY A 226 -5.32 -5.56 -0.32
N TRP A 227 -5.85 -6.52 -1.05
CA TRP A 227 -7.28 -6.65 -1.33
C TRP A 227 -7.67 -8.11 -1.53
N ILE A 228 -8.97 -8.37 -1.35
CA ILE A 228 -9.63 -9.61 -1.71
C ILE A 228 -10.77 -9.34 -2.69
N GLU A 229 -10.82 -10.09 -3.77
CA GLU A 229 -11.89 -10.09 -4.76
C GLU A 229 -12.78 -11.31 -4.51
N GLU A 230 -14.05 -11.10 -4.23
CA GLU A 230 -15.05 -12.13 -3.98
C GLU A 230 -16.39 -11.74 -4.57
N ASN A 231 -17.06 -12.63 -5.30
CA ASN A 231 -18.41 -12.40 -5.83
C ASN A 231 -18.58 -11.08 -6.57
N ARG A 232 -17.58 -10.66 -7.39
CA ARG A 232 -17.51 -9.37 -8.10
C ARG A 232 -17.40 -8.13 -7.20
N HIS A 233 -17.14 -8.32 -5.92
CA HIS A 233 -16.81 -7.25 -4.98
C HIS A 233 -15.31 -7.25 -4.68
N VAL A 234 -14.80 -6.09 -4.31
CA VAL A 234 -13.42 -5.95 -3.82
C VAL A 234 -13.43 -5.28 -2.46
N TYR A 235 -12.64 -5.85 -1.56
CA TYR A 235 -12.41 -5.32 -0.22
C TYR A 235 -10.91 -5.02 -0.09
N PHE A 236 -10.58 -3.76 0.15
CA PHE A 236 -9.20 -3.35 0.45
C PHE A 236 -8.98 -3.44 1.94
N PHE A 237 -7.81 -3.90 2.35
CA PHE A 237 -7.51 -4.04 3.76
C PHE A 237 -6.05 -3.70 4.08
N VAL A 238 -5.85 -3.24 5.31
CA VAL A 238 -4.55 -3.08 5.94
C VAL A 238 -4.61 -3.63 7.34
N THR A 239 -3.64 -4.47 7.69
CA THR A 239 -3.36 -4.89 9.05
C THR A 239 -1.97 -4.40 9.43
N LEU A 240 -1.87 -3.75 10.57
CA LEU A 240 -0.63 -3.36 11.21
C LEU A 240 -0.56 -4.03 12.59
N VAL A 241 0.56 -4.61 12.92
CA VAL A 241 0.83 -5.13 14.26
C VAL A 241 2.12 -4.55 14.82
N ARG A 242 2.17 -4.39 16.13
CA ARG A 242 3.35 -3.98 16.89
C ARG A 242 3.56 -4.91 18.05
N THR A 243 4.82 -5.26 18.31
CA THR A 243 5.23 -6.01 19.50
C THR A 243 6.55 -5.47 20.00
N PRO A 244 6.79 -5.41 21.32
CA PRO A 244 8.12 -5.20 21.85
C PRO A 244 9.09 -6.22 21.26
N ASP A 245 10.38 -5.83 21.10
CA ASP A 245 11.44 -6.73 20.66
C ASP A 245 11.82 -7.74 21.78
#